data_dbf4a924513a92967b356deb68949e47
#
_entry.id   dbf4a924513a92967b356deb68949e47
#
_cell.length_a   1.000
_cell.length_b   1.000
_cell.length_c   1.000
_cell.angle_alpha   90.00
_cell.angle_beta   90.00
_cell.angle_gamma   90.00
#
_symmetry.space_group_name_H-M   'P 1'
#
loop_
_entity.id
_entity.type
_entity.pdbx_description
1 polymer ?
#
loop_
_entity_poly.entity_id
_entity_poly.type
_entity_poly.pdbx_seq_one_letter_code
_entity_poly.pdbx_strand_id
1 'polypeptide(L)'
;MANPTGFIDTADVEELQNLLEAYENSMDVGVLDGFLTAAALNPNRPSNEDVIPYVFDEEGDPEAVPDDARLLELIDMRRREIEAALAAGNGLDPVILPAEDEDDMTRAEAIDYALEPWCTGFLTGTSAWGELSEDPEMVERLTPIISHLDPEAFEDSEEARSIVKRAAEKAPKTLEDALFAIVETVFELKKELVPNKPIVNAGPRVGRNDPCPCGS
;
A
#
# COMPACT_ATOMS: atom_id res chain seq x y z
N MET A 1 21.58 15.73 1.00
CA MET A 1 21.29 16.43 -0.30
C MET A 1 19.93 15.91 -0.74
N ALA A 2 18.98 16.77 -1.06
CA ALA A 2 17.66 16.31 -1.47
C ALA A 2 17.75 15.43 -2.73
N ASN A 3 17.07 14.29 -2.73
CA ASN A 3 17.01 13.37 -3.86
C ASN A 3 16.38 14.10 -5.06
N PRO A 4 17.08 14.23 -6.20
CA PRO A 4 16.60 15.01 -7.35
C PRO A 4 15.37 14.38 -8.03
N THR A 5 15.01 13.14 -7.71
CA THR A 5 13.84 12.46 -8.28
C THR A 5 12.55 12.78 -7.53
N GLY A 6 12.64 13.30 -6.29
CA GLY A 6 11.49 13.52 -5.40
C GLY A 6 10.86 12.21 -4.88
N PHE A 7 11.51 11.06 -5.11
CA PHE A 7 11.13 9.74 -4.61
C PHE A 7 12.06 9.34 -3.45
N ILE A 8 11.58 8.41 -2.62
CA ILE A 8 12.32 7.90 -1.47
C ILE A 8 13.46 6.96 -1.95
N ASP A 9 14.64 7.06 -1.35
CA ASP A 9 15.73 6.12 -1.57
C ASP A 9 15.97 5.25 -0.31
N THR A 10 16.93 4.33 -0.36
CA THR A 10 17.21 3.42 0.77
C THR A 10 17.57 4.19 2.04
N ALA A 11 18.31 5.29 1.93
CA ALA A 11 18.68 6.09 3.10
C ALA A 11 17.46 6.86 3.67
N ASP A 12 16.55 7.30 2.79
CA ASP A 12 15.29 7.92 3.18
C ASP A 12 14.36 6.88 3.88
N VAL A 13 14.36 5.61 3.43
CA VAL A 13 13.60 4.51 4.09
C VAL A 13 14.15 4.24 5.49
N GLU A 14 15.49 4.15 5.65
CA GLU A 14 16.13 3.99 6.95
C GLU A 14 15.84 5.17 7.88
N GLU A 15 15.88 6.41 7.35
CA GLU A 15 15.54 7.61 8.12
C GLU A 15 14.06 7.58 8.54
N LEU A 16 13.15 7.20 7.64
CA LEU A 16 11.71 7.08 7.91
C LEU A 16 11.44 6.07 9.03
N GLN A 17 12.05 4.87 8.96
CA GLN A 17 11.94 3.87 10.01
C GLN A 17 12.38 4.43 11.37
N ASN A 18 13.57 5.05 11.45
CA ASN A 18 14.10 5.61 12.68
C ASN A 18 13.21 6.74 13.25
N LEU A 19 12.60 7.55 12.40
CA LEU A 19 11.70 8.62 12.83
C LEU A 19 10.37 8.07 13.34
N LEU A 20 9.81 7.03 12.69
CA LEU A 20 8.60 6.35 13.16
C LEU A 20 8.81 5.71 14.53
N GLU A 21 9.92 5.03 14.77
CA GLU A 21 10.26 4.39 16.05
C GLU A 21 10.28 5.35 17.26
N ALA A 22 10.36 6.66 17.01
CA ALA A 22 10.27 7.65 18.08
C ALA A 22 8.85 7.82 18.64
N TYR A 23 7.82 7.27 17.98
CA TYR A 23 6.40 7.37 18.35
C TYR A 23 5.84 6.00 18.65
N GLU A 24 5.44 5.75 19.91
CA GLU A 24 5.07 4.43 20.43
C GLU A 24 3.92 3.72 19.67
N ASN A 25 3.00 4.48 19.13
CA ASN A 25 1.82 3.93 18.43
C ASN A 25 1.90 4.05 16.90
N SER A 26 3.05 4.47 16.37
CA SER A 26 3.19 4.59 14.92
C SER A 26 3.31 3.22 14.24
N MET A 27 2.87 3.15 13.00
CA MET A 27 3.18 2.03 12.12
C MET A 27 4.69 1.94 11.89
N ASP A 28 5.25 0.72 11.80
CA ASP A 28 6.59 0.57 11.22
C ASP A 28 6.58 0.85 9.71
N VAL A 29 7.77 0.97 9.10
CA VAL A 29 7.86 1.38 7.69
C VAL A 29 7.26 0.36 6.74
N GLY A 30 7.29 -0.94 7.06
CA GLY A 30 6.69 -2.00 6.25
C GLY A 30 5.16 -1.93 6.29
N VAL A 31 4.59 -1.79 7.50
CA VAL A 31 3.15 -1.60 7.70
C VAL A 31 2.68 -0.31 7.03
N LEU A 32 3.40 0.79 7.22
CA LEU A 32 3.11 2.06 6.56
C LEU A 32 3.06 1.93 5.04
N ASP A 33 4.01 1.24 4.45
CA ASP A 33 4.09 1.09 2.99
C ASP A 33 2.90 0.31 2.41
N GLY A 34 2.53 -0.79 3.05
CA GLY A 34 1.33 -1.55 2.70
C GLY A 34 0.06 -0.71 2.86
N PHE A 35 -0.08 0.00 3.98
CA PHE A 35 -1.20 0.88 4.28
C PHE A 35 -1.36 2.00 3.23
N LEU A 36 -0.27 2.69 2.88
CA LEU A 36 -0.28 3.73 1.85
C LEU A 36 -0.63 3.17 0.47
N THR A 37 -0.21 1.93 0.17
CA THR A 37 -0.54 1.26 -1.08
C THR A 37 -2.04 0.97 -1.17
N ALA A 38 -2.65 0.46 -0.10
CA ALA A 38 -4.10 0.27 -0.03
C ALA A 38 -4.86 1.60 -0.10
N ALA A 39 -4.40 2.62 0.62
CA ALA A 39 -5.00 3.96 0.56
C ALA A 39 -4.98 4.55 -0.86
N ALA A 40 -3.90 4.34 -1.62
CA ALA A 40 -3.79 4.78 -3.02
C ALA A 40 -4.75 4.04 -3.98
N LEU A 41 -5.19 2.83 -3.61
CA LEU A 41 -6.20 2.05 -4.33
C LEU A 41 -7.63 2.40 -3.94
N ASN A 42 -7.84 3.18 -2.88
CA ASN A 42 -9.19 3.54 -2.43
C ASN A 42 -9.93 4.33 -3.52
N PRO A 43 -11.14 3.86 -3.96
CA PRO A 43 -11.94 4.56 -4.97
C PRO A 43 -12.28 6.00 -4.60
N ASN A 44 -12.36 6.31 -3.31
CA ASN A 44 -12.68 7.64 -2.78
C ASN A 44 -11.47 8.59 -2.76
N ARG A 45 -10.25 8.07 -2.99
CA ARG A 45 -8.99 8.84 -3.04
C ARG A 45 -8.81 9.76 -1.84
N PRO A 46 -8.63 9.22 -0.64
CA PRO A 46 -8.48 10.02 0.57
C PRO A 46 -7.26 10.94 0.48
N SER A 47 -7.36 12.12 1.09
CA SER A 47 -6.26 13.09 1.17
C SER A 47 -5.20 12.65 2.20
N ASN A 48 -4.09 13.40 2.30
CA ASN A 48 -3.12 13.18 3.38
C ASN A 48 -3.74 13.43 4.75
N GLU A 49 -4.63 14.40 4.87
CA GLU A 49 -5.33 14.72 6.12
C GLU A 49 -6.23 13.56 6.59
N ASP A 50 -6.75 12.76 5.63
CA ASP A 50 -7.56 11.59 5.92
C ASP A 50 -6.74 10.33 6.22
N VAL A 51 -5.49 10.25 5.75
CA VAL A 51 -4.65 9.03 5.79
C VAL A 51 -3.61 9.09 6.91
N ILE A 52 -2.91 10.23 7.05
CA ILE A 52 -1.77 10.35 7.97
C ILE A 52 -2.14 10.11 9.44
N PRO A 53 -3.32 10.53 9.96
CA PRO A 53 -3.67 10.24 11.34
C PRO A 53 -3.63 8.75 11.70
N TYR A 54 -4.06 7.88 10.80
CA TYR A 54 -4.04 6.43 11.01
C TYR A 54 -2.64 5.82 11.11
N VAL A 55 -1.62 6.55 10.70
CA VAL A 55 -0.21 6.11 10.87
C VAL A 55 0.20 6.15 12.34
N PHE A 56 -0.41 7.02 13.14
CA PHE A 56 -0.05 7.30 14.54
C PHE A 56 -1.13 6.90 15.55
N ASP A 57 -2.35 6.62 15.08
CA ASP A 57 -3.49 6.26 15.93
C ASP A 57 -4.48 5.38 15.17
N GLU A 58 -4.93 4.27 15.79
CA GLU A 58 -5.83 3.30 15.16
C GLU A 58 -7.22 3.88 14.81
N GLU A 59 -7.68 4.89 15.56
CA GLU A 59 -8.95 5.56 15.31
C GLU A 59 -8.80 6.76 14.35
N GLY A 60 -7.56 7.09 13.99
CA GLY A 60 -7.23 8.18 13.07
C GLY A 60 -7.42 9.55 13.71
N ASP A 61 -7.06 9.71 14.99
CA ASP A 61 -7.15 11.00 15.68
C ASP A 61 -6.13 12.01 15.08
N PRO A 62 -6.58 13.11 14.49
CA PRO A 62 -5.68 14.15 13.95
C PRO A 62 -4.75 14.76 14.99
N GLU A 63 -5.11 14.71 16.29
CA GLU A 63 -4.27 15.23 17.37
C GLU A 63 -3.07 14.32 17.66
N ALA A 64 -3.10 13.06 17.20
CA ALA A 64 -1.98 12.13 17.32
C ALA A 64 -0.84 12.40 16.31
N VAL A 65 -1.11 13.18 15.25
CA VAL A 65 -0.11 13.47 14.21
C VAL A 65 1.00 14.36 14.80
N PRO A 66 2.27 13.92 14.77
CA PRO A 66 3.37 14.68 15.34
C PRO A 66 3.70 15.93 14.51
N ASP A 67 4.19 16.97 15.18
CA ASP A 67 4.75 18.17 14.53
C ASP A 67 6.21 17.91 14.11
N ASP A 68 6.41 16.91 13.24
CA ASP A 68 7.70 16.55 12.65
C ASP A 68 7.65 16.71 11.13
N ALA A 69 8.12 17.85 10.65
CA ALA A 69 8.06 18.20 9.23
C ALA A 69 8.84 17.21 8.34
N ARG A 70 9.96 16.62 8.84
CA ARG A 70 10.76 15.68 8.05
C ARG A 70 10.08 14.33 7.94
N LEU A 71 9.51 13.83 9.02
CA LEU A 71 8.73 12.59 9.03
C LEU A 71 7.54 12.70 8.06
N LEU A 72 6.77 13.77 8.17
CA LEU A 72 5.60 13.99 7.30
C LEU A 72 6.00 14.17 5.83
N GLU A 73 7.14 14.80 5.54
CA GLU A 73 7.70 14.90 4.19
C GLU A 73 8.04 13.52 3.61
N LEU A 74 8.69 12.65 4.38
CA LEU A 74 9.06 11.31 3.94
C LEU A 74 7.84 10.43 3.67
N ILE A 75 6.83 10.48 4.54
CA ILE A 75 5.54 9.78 4.32
C ILE A 75 4.89 10.25 3.01
N ASP A 76 4.83 11.56 2.78
CA ASP A 76 4.24 12.13 1.57
C ASP A 76 5.06 11.81 0.31
N MET A 77 6.39 11.79 0.39
CA MET A 77 7.28 11.35 -0.70
C MET A 77 6.98 9.90 -1.07
N ARG A 78 6.89 8.98 -0.08
CA ARG A 78 6.60 7.57 -0.33
C ARG A 78 5.21 7.40 -0.95
N ARG A 79 4.21 8.07 -0.42
CA ARG A 79 2.85 8.04 -0.98
C ARG A 79 2.83 8.46 -2.45
N ARG A 80 3.50 9.56 -2.80
CA ARG A 80 3.57 10.05 -4.19
C ARG A 80 4.29 9.06 -5.11
N GLU A 81 5.32 8.37 -4.62
CA GLU A 81 6.01 7.35 -5.38
C GLU A 81 5.09 6.16 -5.69
N ILE A 82 4.36 5.65 -4.68
CA ILE A 82 3.35 4.59 -4.85
C ILE A 82 2.28 5.03 -5.87
N GLU A 83 1.73 6.22 -5.73
CA GLU A 83 0.73 6.76 -6.67
C GLU A 83 1.27 6.87 -8.09
N ALA A 84 2.53 7.28 -8.25
CA ALA A 84 3.20 7.36 -9.54
C ALA A 84 3.41 5.98 -10.17
N ALA A 85 3.86 4.98 -9.40
CA ALA A 85 4.01 3.59 -9.84
C ALA A 85 2.66 3.00 -10.28
N LEU A 86 1.61 3.20 -9.48
CA LEU A 86 0.26 2.77 -9.82
C LEU A 86 -0.26 3.46 -11.09
N ALA A 87 0.01 4.75 -11.26
CA ALA A 87 -0.39 5.48 -12.47
C ALA A 87 0.36 5.00 -13.73
N ALA A 88 1.65 4.69 -13.59
CA ALA A 88 2.48 4.15 -14.67
C ALA A 88 2.14 2.69 -15.01
N GLY A 89 1.56 1.94 -14.07
CA GLY A 89 1.27 0.51 -14.21
C GLY A 89 2.49 -0.39 -14.06
N ASN A 90 3.56 0.12 -13.46
CA ASN A 90 4.81 -0.60 -13.16
C ASN A 90 5.62 0.14 -12.10
N GLY A 91 6.70 -0.49 -11.62
CA GLY A 91 7.68 0.15 -10.72
C GLY A 91 7.21 0.25 -9.28
N LEU A 92 6.15 -0.46 -8.87
CA LEU A 92 5.84 -0.62 -7.45
C LEU A 92 6.88 -1.55 -6.83
N ASP A 93 7.57 -1.05 -5.81
CA ASP A 93 8.61 -1.75 -5.07
C ASP A 93 8.24 -1.71 -3.58
N PRO A 94 7.60 -2.77 -3.03
CA PRO A 94 7.22 -2.82 -1.63
C PRO A 94 8.42 -2.71 -0.69
N VAL A 95 8.31 -1.93 0.37
CA VAL A 95 9.33 -1.85 1.43
C VAL A 95 9.24 -3.08 2.29
N ILE A 96 10.21 -3.98 2.15
CA ILE A 96 10.30 -5.24 2.87
C ILE A 96 11.56 -5.22 3.74
N LEU A 97 11.40 -5.52 5.01
CA LEU A 97 12.52 -5.64 5.94
C LEU A 97 12.80 -7.12 6.23
N PRO A 98 13.94 -7.66 5.76
CA PRO A 98 14.31 -9.05 6.06
C PRO A 98 14.58 -9.23 7.55
N ALA A 99 14.39 -10.45 8.05
CA ALA A 99 14.76 -10.79 9.42
C ALA A 99 16.26 -10.61 9.63
N GLU A 100 16.66 -10.04 10.78
CA GLU A 100 18.09 -9.90 11.14
C GLU A 100 18.77 -11.24 11.43
N ASP A 101 18.02 -12.24 11.97
CA ASP A 101 18.49 -13.57 12.35
C ASP A 101 17.69 -14.65 11.61
N GLU A 102 17.98 -14.88 10.33
CA GLU A 102 17.34 -15.95 9.54
C GLU A 102 17.82 -17.37 9.88
N ASP A 103 18.95 -17.51 10.61
CA ASP A 103 19.64 -18.79 10.83
C ASP A 103 18.77 -19.83 11.59
N ASP A 104 17.81 -19.38 12.39
CA ASP A 104 16.91 -20.24 13.17
C ASP A 104 15.50 -20.40 12.53
N MET A 105 15.25 -19.77 11.38
CA MET A 105 13.96 -19.79 10.69
C MET A 105 13.96 -20.80 9.54
N THR A 106 12.82 -21.44 9.31
CA THR A 106 12.59 -22.10 8.02
C THR A 106 12.45 -21.05 6.92
N ARG A 107 12.69 -21.44 5.67
CA ARG A 107 12.53 -20.51 4.53
C ARG A 107 11.12 -19.91 4.44
N ALA A 108 10.08 -20.67 4.80
CA ALA A 108 8.71 -20.17 4.80
C ALA A 108 8.51 -19.11 5.89
N GLU A 109 8.97 -19.38 7.12
CA GLU A 109 8.91 -18.42 8.22
C GLU A 109 9.66 -17.12 7.92
N ALA A 110 10.83 -17.20 7.27
CA ALA A 110 11.57 -16.03 6.87
C ALA A 110 10.83 -15.19 5.78
N ILE A 111 10.13 -15.86 4.86
CA ILE A 111 9.30 -15.17 3.85
C ILE A 111 8.12 -14.46 4.53
N ASP A 112 7.40 -15.17 5.40
CA ASP A 112 6.24 -14.62 6.08
C ASP A 112 6.66 -13.46 7.00
N TYR A 113 7.74 -13.62 7.78
CA TYR A 113 8.29 -12.56 8.62
C TYR A 113 8.62 -11.28 7.83
N ALA A 114 9.21 -11.42 6.65
CA ALA A 114 9.56 -10.28 5.80
C ALA A 114 8.33 -9.59 5.20
N LEU A 115 7.28 -10.35 4.86
CA LEU A 115 6.12 -9.84 4.13
C LEU A 115 4.95 -9.44 5.02
N GLU A 116 4.84 -10.05 6.21
CA GLU A 116 3.73 -9.84 7.14
C GLU A 116 3.48 -8.37 7.48
N PRO A 117 4.50 -7.54 7.80
CA PRO A 117 4.27 -6.14 8.12
C PRO A 117 3.58 -5.40 6.97
N TRP A 118 4.09 -5.58 5.75
CA TRP A 118 3.51 -4.96 4.57
C TRP A 118 2.08 -5.46 4.30
N CYS A 119 1.85 -6.76 4.39
CA CYS A 119 0.53 -7.37 4.18
C CYS A 119 -0.48 -6.91 5.23
N THR A 120 -0.06 -6.80 6.50
CA THR A 120 -0.87 -6.27 7.60
C THR A 120 -1.27 -4.82 7.33
N GLY A 121 -0.32 -3.98 6.95
CA GLY A 121 -0.59 -2.58 6.61
C GLY A 121 -1.55 -2.45 5.43
N PHE A 122 -1.35 -3.26 4.39
CA PHE A 122 -2.26 -3.28 3.24
C PHE A 122 -3.68 -3.66 3.65
N LEU A 123 -3.84 -4.73 4.43
CA LEU A 123 -5.15 -5.17 4.91
C LEU A 123 -5.81 -4.09 5.79
N THR A 124 -5.06 -3.47 6.71
CA THR A 124 -5.53 -2.35 7.52
C THR A 124 -6.06 -1.21 6.63
N GLY A 125 -5.32 -0.85 5.60
CA GLY A 125 -5.75 0.20 4.66
C GLY A 125 -7.00 -0.15 3.86
N THR A 126 -7.29 -1.45 3.63
CA THR A 126 -8.52 -1.86 2.94
C THR A 126 -9.78 -1.58 3.76
N SER A 127 -9.70 -1.47 5.08
CA SER A 127 -10.83 -1.13 5.94
C SER A 127 -11.50 0.20 5.53
N ALA A 128 -10.71 1.13 4.97
CA ALA A 128 -11.21 2.39 4.44
C ALA A 128 -11.96 2.26 3.09
N TRP A 129 -12.01 1.07 2.49
CA TRP A 129 -12.75 0.82 1.24
C TRP A 129 -14.27 0.62 1.46
N GLY A 130 -14.70 0.53 2.72
CA GLY A 130 -16.10 0.31 3.08
C GLY A 130 -16.58 -1.10 2.71
N GLU A 131 -17.78 -1.22 2.15
CA GLU A 131 -18.39 -2.52 1.79
C GLU A 131 -17.52 -3.40 0.88
N LEU A 132 -16.59 -2.82 0.12
CA LEU A 132 -15.68 -3.59 -0.74
C LEU A 132 -14.72 -4.48 0.06
N SER A 133 -14.34 -4.08 1.28
CA SER A 133 -13.44 -4.86 2.13
C SER A 133 -14.08 -6.16 2.66
N GLU A 134 -15.42 -6.23 2.68
CA GLU A 134 -16.18 -7.38 3.17
C GLU A 134 -16.68 -8.29 2.04
N ASP A 135 -16.47 -7.90 0.78
CA ASP A 135 -16.90 -8.69 -0.40
C ASP A 135 -16.09 -10.00 -0.48
N PRO A 136 -16.73 -11.18 -0.47
CA PRO A 136 -16.04 -12.48 -0.59
C PRO A 136 -15.19 -12.60 -1.86
N GLU A 137 -15.58 -11.98 -2.98
CA GLU A 137 -14.78 -11.97 -4.20
C GLU A 137 -13.50 -11.14 -4.01
N MET A 138 -13.60 -10.02 -3.28
CA MET A 138 -12.44 -9.20 -2.92
C MET A 138 -11.48 -9.96 -2.00
N VAL A 139 -12.00 -10.66 -0.99
CA VAL A 139 -11.20 -11.50 -0.10
C VAL A 139 -10.45 -12.59 -0.88
N GLU A 140 -11.08 -13.22 -1.87
CA GLU A 140 -10.41 -14.21 -2.72
C GLU A 140 -9.28 -13.59 -3.54
N ARG A 141 -9.46 -12.40 -4.09
CA ARG A 141 -8.41 -11.66 -4.84
C ARG A 141 -7.25 -11.24 -3.97
N LEU A 142 -7.51 -10.92 -2.70
CA LEU A 142 -6.48 -10.58 -1.72
C LEU A 142 -5.70 -11.81 -1.21
N THR A 143 -6.01 -13.03 -1.66
CA THR A 143 -5.34 -14.25 -1.21
C THR A 143 -3.80 -14.16 -1.24
N PRO A 144 -3.13 -13.61 -2.27
CA PRO A 144 -1.67 -13.47 -2.27
C PRO A 144 -1.11 -12.59 -1.16
N ILE A 145 -1.90 -11.64 -0.67
CA ILE A 145 -1.54 -10.76 0.44
C ILE A 145 -1.89 -11.44 1.77
N ILE A 146 -3.12 -11.95 1.90
CA ILE A 146 -3.63 -12.63 3.09
C ILE A 146 -2.80 -13.86 3.45
N SER A 147 -2.17 -14.53 2.48
CA SER A 147 -1.39 -15.75 2.68
C SER A 147 -0.14 -15.58 3.55
N HIS A 148 0.30 -14.35 3.80
CA HIS A 148 1.47 -14.02 4.60
C HIS A 148 1.14 -13.42 5.97
N LEU A 149 -0.14 -13.40 6.35
CA LEU A 149 -0.57 -12.93 7.66
C LEU A 149 -0.46 -14.02 8.73
N ASP A 150 -0.20 -13.63 9.98
CA ASP A 150 -0.27 -14.55 11.11
C ASP A 150 -1.74 -14.91 11.41
N PRO A 151 -2.14 -16.19 11.29
CA PRO A 151 -3.50 -16.60 11.66
C PRO A 151 -3.83 -16.34 13.13
N GLU A 152 -2.85 -16.31 14.02
CA GLU A 152 -3.07 -16.09 15.45
C GLU A 152 -3.38 -14.61 15.76
N ALA A 153 -3.06 -13.67 14.87
CA ALA A 153 -3.49 -12.27 14.98
C ALA A 153 -5.01 -12.10 14.91
N PHE A 154 -5.76 -13.12 14.44
CA PHE A 154 -7.22 -13.11 14.31
C PHE A 154 -7.91 -13.95 15.40
N GLU A 155 -7.49 -13.81 16.68
CA GLU A 155 -8.02 -14.60 17.80
C GLU A 155 -9.54 -14.43 17.98
N ASP A 156 -10.06 -13.25 17.73
CA ASP A 156 -11.47 -12.91 17.92
C ASP A 156 -12.39 -13.37 16.77
N SER A 157 -11.82 -13.87 15.65
CA SER A 157 -12.58 -14.32 14.48
C SER A 157 -12.10 -15.67 13.94
N GLU A 158 -12.82 -16.74 14.26
CA GLU A 158 -12.53 -18.08 13.72
C GLU A 158 -12.67 -18.12 12.19
N GLU A 159 -13.58 -17.33 11.62
CA GLU A 159 -13.77 -17.22 10.18
C GLU A 159 -12.54 -16.59 9.51
N ALA A 160 -12.08 -15.43 9.99
CA ALA A 160 -10.88 -14.76 9.47
C ALA A 160 -9.64 -15.66 9.60
N ARG A 161 -9.44 -16.28 10.78
CA ARG A 161 -8.36 -17.24 11.00
C ARG A 161 -8.40 -18.41 10.00
N SER A 162 -9.57 -18.93 9.71
CA SER A 162 -9.76 -20.02 8.73
C SER A 162 -9.43 -19.57 7.30
N ILE A 163 -9.75 -18.33 6.95
CA ILE A 163 -9.41 -17.74 5.65
C ILE A 163 -7.89 -17.63 5.51
N VAL A 164 -7.22 -17.05 6.51
CA VAL A 164 -5.75 -16.88 6.52
C VAL A 164 -5.05 -18.24 6.42
N LYS A 165 -5.43 -19.24 7.23
CA LYS A 165 -4.87 -20.59 7.18
C LYS A 165 -4.99 -21.24 5.80
N ARG A 166 -6.15 -21.11 5.14
CA ARG A 166 -6.36 -21.63 3.78
C ARG A 166 -5.56 -20.86 2.72
N ALA A 167 -5.37 -19.56 2.90
CA ALA A 167 -4.54 -18.75 2.02
C ALA A 167 -3.07 -19.15 2.14
N ALA A 168 -2.55 -19.35 3.36
CA ALA A 168 -1.18 -19.76 3.64
C ALA A 168 -0.80 -21.10 2.97
N GLU A 169 -1.76 -22.04 2.81
CA GLU A 169 -1.53 -23.30 2.08
C GLU A 169 -1.15 -23.07 0.59
N LYS A 170 -1.51 -21.91 0.03
CA LYS A 170 -1.26 -21.54 -1.37
C LYS A 170 -0.11 -20.54 -1.52
N ALA A 171 0.51 -20.11 -0.41
CA ALA A 171 1.58 -19.12 -0.42
C ALA A 171 2.75 -19.57 -1.32
N PRO A 172 3.34 -18.64 -2.09
CA PRO A 172 4.54 -18.92 -2.88
C PRO A 172 5.71 -19.36 -2.01
N LYS A 173 6.61 -20.18 -2.58
CA LYS A 173 7.73 -20.80 -1.85
C LYS A 173 9.03 -19.99 -1.91
N THR A 174 9.03 -18.87 -2.62
CA THR A 174 10.19 -17.98 -2.71
C THR A 174 9.71 -16.54 -2.47
N LEU A 175 10.56 -15.72 -1.88
CA LEU A 175 10.27 -14.31 -1.65
C LEU A 175 10.00 -13.57 -2.97
N GLU A 176 10.76 -13.91 -4.03
CA GLU A 176 10.58 -13.31 -5.35
C GLU A 176 9.19 -13.62 -5.93
N ASP A 177 8.74 -14.88 -5.87
CA ASP A 177 7.41 -15.27 -6.36
C ASP A 177 6.30 -14.64 -5.52
N ALA A 178 6.50 -14.52 -4.19
CA ALA A 178 5.55 -13.90 -3.29
C ALA A 178 5.40 -12.40 -3.56
N LEU A 179 6.52 -11.67 -3.67
CA LEU A 179 6.51 -10.25 -4.05
C LEU A 179 5.89 -10.02 -5.42
N PHE A 180 6.20 -10.88 -6.40
CA PHE A 180 5.59 -10.81 -7.71
C PHE A 180 4.06 -10.96 -7.63
N ALA A 181 3.57 -11.95 -6.90
CA ALA A 181 2.14 -12.19 -6.73
C ALA A 181 1.43 -11.03 -6.01
N ILE A 182 2.05 -10.44 -4.98
CA ILE A 182 1.55 -9.26 -4.27
C ILE A 182 1.44 -8.07 -5.23
N VAL A 183 2.51 -7.75 -5.94
CA VAL A 183 2.56 -6.61 -6.86
C VAL A 183 1.56 -6.79 -8.02
N GLU A 184 1.45 -8.00 -8.58
CA GLU A 184 0.46 -8.31 -9.60
C GLU A 184 -0.97 -8.09 -9.09
N THR A 185 -1.26 -8.57 -7.88
CA THR A 185 -2.56 -8.35 -7.20
C THR A 185 -2.88 -6.86 -7.06
N VAL A 186 -1.92 -6.05 -6.62
CA VAL A 186 -2.09 -4.60 -6.48
C VAL A 186 -2.44 -3.94 -7.82
N PHE A 187 -1.76 -4.32 -8.91
CA PHE A 187 -2.06 -3.76 -10.23
C PHE A 187 -3.39 -4.25 -10.81
N GLU A 188 -3.83 -5.46 -10.49
CA GLU A 188 -5.15 -5.96 -10.87
C GLU A 188 -6.25 -5.20 -10.13
N LEU A 189 -6.12 -5.05 -8.80
CA LEU A 189 -7.04 -4.25 -7.98
C LEU A 189 -7.11 -2.80 -8.48
N LYS A 190 -5.98 -2.20 -8.83
CA LYS A 190 -5.96 -0.84 -9.39
C LYS A 190 -6.78 -0.69 -10.65
N LYS A 191 -6.73 -1.66 -11.56
CA LYS A 191 -7.52 -1.63 -12.81
C LYS A 191 -9.02 -1.65 -12.54
N GLU A 192 -9.42 -2.31 -11.47
CA GLU A 192 -10.81 -2.47 -11.10
C GLU A 192 -11.33 -1.31 -10.25
N LEU A 193 -10.64 -0.99 -9.16
CA LEU A 193 -11.08 -0.02 -8.16
C LEU A 193 -10.86 1.43 -8.63
N VAL A 194 -9.80 1.67 -9.40
CA VAL A 194 -9.43 3.02 -9.89
C VAL A 194 -9.33 3.00 -11.42
N PRO A 195 -10.43 2.76 -12.13
CA PRO A 195 -10.40 2.73 -13.59
C PRO A 195 -9.95 4.08 -14.14
N ASN A 196 -9.10 4.04 -15.17
CA ASN A 196 -8.70 5.23 -15.89
C ASN A 196 -9.94 5.92 -16.46
N LYS A 197 -10.32 7.08 -15.91
CA LYS A 197 -11.38 7.89 -16.53
C LYS A 197 -10.88 8.32 -17.91
N PRO A 198 -11.62 8.09 -19.01
CA PRO A 198 -11.25 8.60 -20.31
C PRO A 198 -11.07 10.11 -20.20
N ILE A 199 -9.97 10.64 -20.74
CA ILE A 199 -9.78 12.10 -20.85
C ILE A 199 -10.90 12.59 -21.80
N VAL A 200 -11.96 13.10 -21.23
CA VAL A 200 -12.98 13.79 -22.00
C VAL A 200 -12.39 15.14 -22.35
N ASN A 201 -11.98 15.32 -23.61
CA ASN A 201 -11.61 16.62 -24.12
C ASN A 201 -12.81 17.56 -23.93
N ALA A 202 -12.79 18.36 -22.87
CA ALA A 202 -13.81 19.36 -22.56
C ALA A 202 -13.72 20.59 -23.50
N GLY A 203 -12.79 20.59 -24.46
CA GLY A 203 -12.70 21.60 -25.50
C GLY A 203 -13.86 21.52 -26.49
N PRO A 204 -14.31 22.65 -27.03
CA PRO A 204 -15.34 22.66 -28.07
C PRO A 204 -14.88 21.75 -29.23
N ARG A 205 -15.73 20.79 -29.62
CA ARG A 205 -15.45 19.94 -30.78
C ARG A 205 -15.38 20.83 -32.02
N VAL A 206 -14.18 21.04 -32.53
CA VAL A 206 -13.98 21.76 -33.81
C VAL A 206 -14.49 20.86 -34.92
N GLY A 207 -15.56 21.27 -35.55
CA GLY A 207 -16.11 20.60 -36.70
C GLY A 207 -15.12 20.66 -37.89
N ARG A 208 -15.25 19.73 -38.84
CA ARG A 208 -14.34 19.61 -40.00
C ARG A 208 -14.29 20.90 -40.87
N ASN A 209 -15.29 21.79 -40.72
CA ASN A 209 -15.43 23.06 -41.44
C ASN A 209 -15.36 24.29 -40.55
N ASP A 210 -14.98 24.15 -39.29
CA ASP A 210 -14.83 25.29 -38.39
C ASP A 210 -13.48 25.99 -38.64
N PRO A 211 -13.42 27.32 -38.50
CA PRO A 211 -12.15 28.05 -38.60
C PRO A 211 -11.17 27.56 -37.57
N CYS A 212 -9.87 27.43 -37.96
CA CYS A 212 -8.83 27.00 -37.04
C CYS A 212 -8.76 27.90 -35.79
N PRO A 213 -8.84 27.36 -34.56
CA PRO A 213 -8.75 28.15 -33.34
C PRO A 213 -7.39 28.84 -33.16
N CYS A 214 -6.38 28.55 -33.99
CA CYS A 214 -5.08 29.20 -34.01
C CYS A 214 -5.08 30.54 -34.80
N GLY A 215 -6.19 30.93 -35.45
CA GLY A 215 -6.33 32.26 -36.06
C GLY A 215 -5.54 32.51 -37.35
N SER A 216 -5.18 31.44 -38.09
CA SER A 216 -4.56 31.53 -39.43
C SER A 216 -5.58 31.44 -40.55
#